data_a8b41af625989a050fa1ea4705859ee7
#
_entry.id   a8b41af625989a050fa1ea4705859ee7
#
_cell.length_a   1.000
_cell.length_b   1.000
_cell.length_c   1.000
_cell.angle_alpha   90.00
_cell.angle_beta   90.00
_cell.angle_gamma   90.00
#
_symmetry.space_group_name_H-M   'P 1'
#
loop_
_entity.id
_entity.type
_entity.pdbx_description
1 polymer ?
#
loop_
_entity_poly.entity_id
_entity_poly.type
_entity_poly.pdbx_seq_one_letter_code
_entity_poly.pdbx_strand_id
1 'polypeptide(L)'
;AGSAAHFGKGGNPVPATKIVVNIPGETPYDVRIGATVLSGLGESVRRLDGVGQAPHLLVLTDSNVGPLYLEEAKSSLRAAGFRVSDIVVPAGEDSKSLAVAGEIWSAMASLGLTRDCAVVALGGGVVGDLAGFVASTYMRGIPFVQVPTSLLAQVDSSVGGKVGVDLPQGKNLVGAFYQPKAVFIDPNSLQTLSDR
;
A
#
# COMPACT_ATOMS: atom_id res chain seq x y z
N ALA A 1 30.81 22.66 7.54
CA ALA A 1 30.36 22.71 6.15
C ALA A 1 30.19 21.26 5.67
N GLY A 2 28.99 20.72 5.81
CA GLY A 2 28.63 19.38 5.34
C GLY A 2 27.91 19.50 4.01
N SER A 3 28.49 18.92 2.97
CA SER A 3 27.95 18.85 1.62
C SER A 3 26.67 17.99 1.63
N ALA A 4 25.51 18.63 1.42
CA ALA A 4 24.29 17.93 1.10
C ALA A 4 24.46 17.24 -0.27
N ALA A 5 24.36 15.93 -0.33
CA ALA A 5 24.37 15.19 -1.57
C ALA A 5 23.12 15.57 -2.38
N HIS A 6 23.29 16.40 -3.39
CA HIS A 6 22.31 16.66 -4.42
C HIS A 6 22.17 15.41 -5.28
N PHE A 7 21.09 14.67 -5.13
CA PHE A 7 20.70 13.65 -6.11
C PHE A 7 20.27 14.37 -7.39
N GLY A 8 21.13 14.27 -8.42
CA GLY A 8 21.02 15.01 -9.66
C GLY A 8 19.72 14.72 -10.42
N LYS A 9 19.05 15.79 -10.83
CA LYS A 9 18.05 15.77 -11.91
C LYS A 9 18.77 15.40 -13.21
N GLY A 10 18.58 14.18 -13.73
CA GLY A 10 19.04 13.81 -15.06
C GLY A 10 19.86 12.53 -15.20
N GLY A 11 19.76 11.57 -14.29
CA GLY A 11 20.30 10.21 -14.50
C GLY A 11 19.25 9.30 -15.14
N ASN A 12 19.67 8.36 -15.98
CA ASN A 12 18.82 7.26 -16.41
C ASN A 12 18.19 6.60 -15.18
N PRO A 13 16.88 6.28 -15.18
CA PRO A 13 16.24 5.67 -14.04
C PRO A 13 16.99 4.40 -13.66
N VAL A 14 17.51 4.34 -12.43
CA VAL A 14 18.12 3.12 -11.90
C VAL A 14 17.05 2.04 -11.93
N PRO A 15 17.28 0.89 -12.59
CA PRO A 15 16.27 -0.15 -12.66
C PRO A 15 15.86 -0.56 -11.25
N ALA A 16 14.56 -0.72 -11.03
CA ALA A 16 14.05 -1.10 -9.73
C ALA A 16 14.65 -2.46 -9.32
N THR A 17 15.17 -2.50 -8.09
CA THR A 17 15.64 -3.76 -7.49
C THR A 17 14.42 -4.62 -7.17
N LYS A 18 14.46 -5.89 -7.57
CA LYS A 18 13.43 -6.88 -7.28
C LYS A 18 13.97 -7.90 -6.28
N ILE A 19 13.24 -8.09 -5.18
CA ILE A 19 13.49 -9.14 -4.18
C ILE A 19 12.26 -10.04 -4.15
N VAL A 20 12.45 -11.36 -4.23
CA VAL A 20 11.36 -12.33 -4.14
C VAL A 20 11.26 -12.82 -2.70
N VAL A 21 10.10 -12.65 -2.08
CA VAL A 21 9.81 -13.17 -0.75
C VAL A 21 9.15 -14.54 -0.90
N ASN A 22 9.82 -15.59 -0.39
CA ASN A 22 9.33 -16.97 -0.40
C ASN A 22 8.88 -17.36 1.01
N ILE A 23 7.62 -17.76 1.13
CA ILE A 23 7.04 -18.21 2.39
C ILE A 23 6.58 -19.67 2.19
N PRO A 24 7.05 -20.62 3.00
CA PRO A 24 6.64 -22.02 2.87
C PRO A 24 5.12 -22.16 2.91
N GLY A 25 4.55 -22.80 1.89
CA GLY A 25 3.09 -23.04 1.79
C GLY A 25 2.28 -21.88 1.23
N GLU A 26 2.90 -20.76 0.86
CA GLU A 26 2.23 -19.60 0.27
C GLU A 26 2.77 -19.24 -1.12
N THR A 27 2.01 -18.44 -1.86
CA THR A 27 2.47 -17.90 -3.15
C THR A 27 3.55 -16.83 -2.89
N PRO A 28 4.74 -16.95 -3.50
CA PRO A 28 5.76 -15.91 -3.41
C PRO A 28 5.28 -14.57 -3.92
N TYR A 29 5.82 -13.48 -3.37
CA TYR A 29 5.54 -12.14 -3.86
C TYR A 29 6.80 -11.30 -4.02
N ASP A 30 6.70 -10.23 -4.82
CA ASP A 30 7.81 -9.34 -5.13
C ASP A 30 7.83 -8.12 -4.20
N VAL A 31 9.02 -7.78 -3.69
CA VAL A 31 9.35 -6.44 -3.20
C VAL A 31 10.13 -5.72 -4.28
N ARG A 32 9.62 -4.58 -4.77
CA ARG A 32 10.24 -3.78 -5.82
C ARG A 32 10.65 -2.42 -5.26
N ILE A 33 11.93 -2.09 -5.37
CA ILE A 33 12.51 -0.88 -4.77
C ILE A 33 13.11 -0.01 -5.89
N GLY A 34 12.66 1.23 -6.03
CA GLY A 34 13.22 2.14 -7.03
C GLY A 34 12.53 3.50 -7.06
N ALA A 35 13.28 4.51 -7.50
CA ALA A 35 12.87 5.92 -7.47
C ALA A 35 11.71 6.32 -8.41
N THR A 36 11.22 5.40 -9.23
CA THR A 36 10.11 5.64 -10.18
C THR A 36 8.98 4.62 -10.00
N VAL A 37 8.99 3.92 -8.88
CA VAL A 37 8.03 2.84 -8.62
C VAL A 37 6.62 3.39 -8.52
N LEU A 38 6.42 4.57 -7.95
CA LEU A 38 5.09 5.17 -7.81
C LEU A 38 4.54 5.61 -9.17
N SER A 39 5.32 6.30 -9.99
CA SER A 39 4.89 6.72 -11.33
C SER A 39 4.63 5.54 -12.28
N GLY A 40 5.34 4.41 -12.11
CA GLY A 40 5.16 3.16 -12.83
C GLY A 40 4.23 2.14 -12.15
N LEU A 41 3.52 2.55 -11.10
CA LEU A 41 2.71 1.65 -10.26
C LEU A 41 1.66 0.89 -11.07
N GLY A 42 0.94 1.57 -11.95
CA GLY A 42 -0.13 0.97 -12.76
C GLY A 42 0.37 -0.17 -13.64
N GLU A 43 1.44 0.04 -14.38
CA GLU A 43 2.08 -0.99 -15.20
C GLU A 43 2.57 -2.18 -14.36
N SER A 44 3.12 -1.88 -13.18
CA SER A 44 3.60 -2.90 -12.27
C SER A 44 2.47 -3.75 -11.71
N VAL A 45 1.38 -3.11 -11.28
CA VAL A 45 0.18 -3.78 -10.75
C VAL A 45 -0.51 -4.59 -11.85
N ARG A 46 -0.56 -4.09 -13.11
CA ARG A 46 -1.17 -4.80 -14.23
C ARG A 46 -0.52 -6.16 -14.52
N ARG A 47 0.76 -6.33 -14.16
CA ARG A 47 1.52 -7.57 -14.36
C ARG A 47 1.45 -8.55 -13.18
N LEU A 48 0.74 -8.21 -12.10
CA LEU A 48 0.62 -9.07 -10.94
C LEU A 48 -0.48 -10.13 -11.13
N ASP A 49 -0.14 -11.37 -10.86
CA ASP A 49 -1.12 -12.44 -10.77
C ASP A 49 -2.12 -12.18 -9.63
N GLY A 50 -3.41 -12.37 -9.91
CA GLY A 50 -4.49 -12.16 -8.96
C GLY A 50 -4.84 -10.68 -8.68
N VAL A 51 -4.14 -9.71 -9.27
CA VAL A 51 -4.45 -8.27 -9.18
C VAL A 51 -4.58 -7.64 -10.55
N GLY A 52 -3.73 -8.00 -11.49
CA GLY A 52 -3.65 -7.36 -12.80
C GLY A 52 -4.94 -7.41 -13.62
N GLN A 53 -5.84 -8.34 -13.35
CA GLN A 53 -7.16 -8.46 -13.99
C GLN A 53 -8.28 -7.83 -13.17
N ALA A 54 -7.98 -7.23 -12.00
CA ALA A 54 -9.00 -6.59 -11.17
C ALA A 54 -9.72 -5.48 -11.97
N PRO A 55 -11.06 -5.49 -12.00
CA PRO A 55 -11.81 -4.46 -12.72
C PRO A 55 -11.79 -3.11 -11.99
N HIS A 56 -11.54 -3.14 -10.68
CA HIS A 56 -11.59 -1.96 -9.83
C HIS A 56 -10.55 -2.08 -8.70
N LEU A 57 -9.79 -1.02 -8.50
CA LEU A 57 -8.84 -0.88 -7.41
C LEU A 57 -9.32 0.17 -6.41
N LEU A 58 -9.20 -0.13 -5.12
CA LEU A 58 -9.37 0.83 -4.05
C LEU A 58 -8.00 1.27 -3.55
N VAL A 59 -7.67 2.55 -3.63
CA VAL A 59 -6.51 3.12 -2.95
C VAL A 59 -6.93 3.57 -1.56
N LEU A 60 -6.37 2.96 -0.52
CA LEU A 60 -6.53 3.38 0.87
C LEU A 60 -5.29 4.15 1.29
N THR A 61 -5.49 5.37 1.78
CA THR A 61 -4.42 6.26 2.24
C THR A 61 -4.88 7.07 3.45
N ASP A 62 -4.00 7.89 4.01
CA ASP A 62 -4.33 8.80 5.11
C ASP A 62 -4.22 10.28 4.72
N SER A 63 -4.70 11.15 5.60
CA SER A 63 -4.77 12.61 5.38
C SER A 63 -3.40 13.30 5.27
N ASN A 64 -2.30 12.66 5.67
CA ASN A 64 -0.94 13.18 5.49
C ASN A 64 -0.34 12.75 4.15
N VAL A 65 -0.52 11.49 3.78
CA VAL A 65 0.06 10.88 2.58
C VAL A 65 -0.76 11.20 1.33
N GLY A 66 -2.09 11.25 1.46
CA GLY A 66 -3.02 11.53 0.36
C GLY A 66 -2.66 12.78 -0.45
N PRO A 67 -2.48 13.96 0.17
CA PRO A 67 -2.12 15.18 -0.55
C PRO A 67 -0.80 15.11 -1.33
N LEU A 68 0.10 14.22 -0.93
CA LEU A 68 1.44 14.10 -1.51
C LEU A 68 1.49 13.13 -2.70
N TYR A 69 0.79 11.99 -2.61
CA TYR A 69 1.03 10.86 -3.51
C TYR A 69 -0.23 10.25 -4.14
N LEU A 70 -1.44 10.55 -3.63
CA LEU A 70 -2.65 9.89 -4.07
C LEU A 70 -2.96 10.12 -5.55
N GLU A 71 -2.84 11.36 -6.03
CA GLU A 71 -3.17 11.66 -7.42
C GLU A 71 -2.15 11.08 -8.41
N GLU A 72 -0.87 11.02 -8.03
CA GLU A 72 0.14 10.33 -8.84
C GLU A 72 -0.16 8.82 -8.95
N ALA A 73 -0.43 8.17 -7.81
CA ALA A 73 -0.80 6.75 -7.78
C ALA A 73 -2.06 6.47 -8.60
N LYS A 74 -3.13 7.25 -8.41
CA LYS A 74 -4.40 7.11 -9.16
C LYS A 74 -4.20 7.32 -10.65
N SER A 75 -3.43 8.33 -11.04
CA SER A 75 -3.14 8.61 -12.45
C SER A 75 -2.40 7.45 -13.10
N SER A 76 -1.37 6.91 -12.43
CA SER A 76 -0.62 5.75 -12.90
C SER A 76 -1.52 4.51 -13.06
N LEU A 77 -2.36 4.22 -12.06
CA LEU A 77 -3.29 3.08 -12.11
C LEU A 77 -4.35 3.24 -13.20
N ARG A 78 -4.93 4.45 -13.36
CA ARG A 78 -5.91 4.73 -14.42
C ARG A 78 -5.31 4.63 -15.82
N ALA A 79 -4.07 5.12 -16.01
CA ALA A 79 -3.35 5.01 -17.27
C ALA A 79 -3.12 3.54 -17.67
N ALA A 80 -2.98 2.65 -16.69
CA ALA A 80 -2.92 1.21 -16.91
C ALA A 80 -4.29 0.53 -17.12
N GLY A 81 -5.40 1.31 -17.20
CA GLY A 81 -6.73 0.83 -17.52
C GLY A 81 -7.56 0.32 -16.34
N PHE A 82 -7.18 0.60 -15.09
CA PHE A 82 -7.99 0.26 -13.93
C PHE A 82 -9.07 1.33 -13.66
N ARG A 83 -10.25 0.90 -13.24
CA ARG A 83 -11.14 1.78 -12.49
C ARG A 83 -10.55 1.97 -11.10
N VAL A 84 -10.47 3.21 -10.60
CA VAL A 84 -9.82 3.52 -9.34
C VAL A 84 -10.72 4.41 -8.49
N SER A 85 -11.04 3.94 -7.29
CA SER A 85 -11.61 4.72 -6.19
C SER A 85 -10.59 4.89 -5.08
N ASP A 86 -10.82 5.84 -4.19
CA ASP A 86 -9.97 6.08 -3.04
C ASP A 86 -10.78 6.28 -1.77
N ILE A 87 -10.17 5.95 -0.63
CA ILE A 87 -10.63 6.28 0.71
C ILE A 87 -9.45 6.89 1.45
N VAL A 88 -9.68 8.05 2.06
CA VAL A 88 -8.69 8.76 2.88
C VAL A 88 -9.15 8.70 4.33
N VAL A 89 -8.37 8.03 5.19
CA VAL A 89 -8.63 7.99 6.64
C VAL A 89 -7.85 9.10 7.35
N PRO A 90 -8.25 9.53 8.55
CA PRO A 90 -7.42 10.41 9.37
C PRO A 90 -6.02 9.81 9.60
N ALA A 91 -4.98 10.63 9.53
CA ALA A 91 -3.63 10.17 9.86
C ALA A 91 -3.49 9.89 11.36
N GLY A 92 -2.74 8.86 11.70
CA GLY A 92 -2.44 8.49 13.09
C GLY A 92 -2.98 7.11 13.50
N GLU A 93 -2.51 6.64 14.64
CA GLU A 93 -2.81 5.29 15.16
C GLU A 93 -4.31 5.07 15.42
N ASP A 94 -5.06 6.12 15.80
CA ASP A 94 -6.49 6.03 16.10
C ASP A 94 -7.32 5.51 14.92
N SER A 95 -6.83 5.68 13.69
CA SER A 95 -7.46 5.12 12.50
C SER A 95 -7.33 3.60 12.39
N LYS A 96 -6.39 3.00 13.13
CA LYS A 96 -6.15 1.56 13.14
C LYS A 96 -7.12 0.85 14.07
N SER A 97 -8.41 0.91 13.77
CA SER A 97 -9.49 0.44 14.64
C SER A 97 -10.56 -0.35 13.88
N LEU A 98 -11.35 -1.17 14.62
CA LEU A 98 -12.49 -1.89 14.06
C LEU A 98 -13.59 -0.94 13.54
N ALA A 99 -13.75 0.22 14.17
CA ALA A 99 -14.72 1.21 13.73
C ALA A 99 -14.39 1.72 12.34
N VAL A 100 -13.15 2.17 12.12
CA VAL A 100 -12.67 2.65 10.82
C VAL A 100 -12.67 1.52 9.78
N ALA A 101 -12.28 0.30 10.15
CA ALA A 101 -12.39 -0.85 9.25
C ALA A 101 -13.85 -1.09 8.81
N GLY A 102 -14.82 -0.96 9.72
CA GLY A 102 -16.26 -1.06 9.43
C GLY A 102 -16.75 0.00 8.44
N GLU A 103 -16.29 1.25 8.61
CA GLU A 103 -16.58 2.34 7.68
C GLU A 103 -16.01 2.06 6.28
N ILE A 104 -14.78 1.55 6.22
CA ILE A 104 -14.13 1.19 4.94
C ILE A 104 -14.91 0.06 4.25
N TRP A 105 -15.30 -1.02 4.97
CA TRP A 105 -16.09 -2.10 4.36
C TRP A 105 -17.43 -1.59 3.82
N SER A 106 -18.10 -0.70 4.56
CA SER A 106 -19.37 -0.09 4.12
C SER A 106 -19.18 0.75 2.85
N ALA A 107 -18.11 1.53 2.80
CA ALA A 107 -17.76 2.32 1.62
C ALA A 107 -17.41 1.42 0.42
N MET A 108 -16.64 0.35 0.62
CA MET A 108 -16.31 -0.63 -0.41
C MET A 108 -17.56 -1.27 -1.01
N ALA A 109 -18.51 -1.66 -0.17
CA ALA A 109 -19.80 -2.22 -0.60
C ALA A 109 -20.61 -1.20 -1.41
N SER A 110 -20.68 0.05 -0.95
CA SER A 110 -21.37 1.15 -1.64
C SER A 110 -20.73 1.50 -2.99
N LEU A 111 -19.42 1.36 -3.12
CA LEU A 111 -18.68 1.53 -4.39
C LEU A 111 -18.85 0.33 -5.34
N GLY A 112 -19.51 -0.73 -4.91
CA GLY A 112 -19.72 -1.94 -5.70
C GLY A 112 -18.44 -2.78 -5.89
N LEU A 113 -17.50 -2.73 -4.94
CA LEU A 113 -16.33 -3.61 -5.00
C LEU A 113 -16.75 -5.06 -4.75
N THR A 114 -16.26 -5.95 -5.62
CA THR A 114 -16.50 -7.40 -5.57
C THR A 114 -15.22 -8.14 -5.20
N ARG A 115 -15.29 -9.48 -5.09
CA ARG A 115 -14.12 -10.30 -4.78
C ARG A 115 -12.99 -10.24 -5.81
N ASP A 116 -13.28 -9.77 -7.02
CA ASP A 116 -12.30 -9.63 -8.11
C ASP A 116 -11.58 -8.28 -8.08
N CYS A 117 -11.95 -7.41 -7.13
CA CYS A 117 -11.29 -6.13 -6.88
C CYS A 117 -10.05 -6.32 -6.01
N ALA A 118 -9.22 -5.27 -5.90
CA ALA A 118 -8.06 -5.30 -5.04
C ALA A 118 -7.87 -3.97 -4.28
N VAL A 119 -7.12 -4.02 -3.17
CA VAL A 119 -6.75 -2.85 -2.37
C VAL A 119 -5.30 -2.47 -2.63
N VAL A 120 -5.05 -1.17 -2.77
CA VAL A 120 -3.72 -0.56 -2.80
C VAL A 120 -3.54 0.23 -1.50
N ALA A 121 -2.68 -0.24 -0.61
CA ALA A 121 -2.33 0.43 0.64
C ALA A 121 -1.23 1.46 0.37
N LEU A 122 -1.57 2.75 0.31
CA LEU A 122 -0.62 3.83 0.05
C LEU A 122 -0.40 4.63 1.33
N GLY A 123 0.66 4.33 2.09
CA GLY A 123 0.88 5.01 3.37
C GLY A 123 1.95 4.40 4.27
N GLY A 124 1.97 4.83 5.50
CA GLY A 124 2.80 4.26 6.56
C GLY A 124 2.28 2.93 7.10
N GLY A 125 2.86 2.44 8.20
CA GLY A 125 2.48 1.16 8.82
C GLY A 125 1.02 1.07 9.23
N VAL A 126 0.44 2.16 9.73
CA VAL A 126 -1.00 2.23 10.10
C VAL A 126 -1.88 1.91 8.90
N VAL A 127 -1.62 2.58 7.77
CA VAL A 127 -2.38 2.37 6.52
C VAL A 127 -2.16 0.95 5.99
N GLY A 128 -0.93 0.46 6.01
CA GLY A 128 -0.59 -0.90 5.56
C GLY A 128 -1.32 -1.98 6.35
N ASP A 129 -1.28 -1.88 7.69
CA ASP A 129 -1.95 -2.82 8.59
C ASP A 129 -3.48 -2.80 8.44
N LEU A 130 -4.07 -1.59 8.42
CA LEU A 130 -5.50 -1.40 8.27
C LEU A 130 -5.99 -1.90 6.91
N ALA A 131 -5.32 -1.53 5.82
CA ALA A 131 -5.68 -1.93 4.46
C ALA A 131 -5.58 -3.44 4.27
N GLY A 132 -4.51 -4.05 4.77
CA GLY A 132 -4.33 -5.49 4.72
C GLY A 132 -5.38 -6.24 5.56
N PHE A 133 -5.74 -5.72 6.75
CA PHE A 133 -6.81 -6.28 7.57
C PHE A 133 -8.17 -6.18 6.87
N VAL A 134 -8.49 -5.02 6.32
CA VAL A 134 -9.70 -4.81 5.52
C VAL A 134 -9.76 -5.78 4.35
N ALA A 135 -8.66 -5.89 3.59
CA ALA A 135 -8.59 -6.79 2.45
C ALA A 135 -8.72 -8.28 2.84
N SER A 136 -8.11 -8.68 3.97
CA SER A 136 -8.15 -10.07 4.45
C SER A 136 -9.56 -10.55 4.84
N THR A 137 -10.44 -9.62 5.18
CA THR A 137 -11.78 -9.92 5.72
C THR A 137 -12.91 -9.56 4.77
N TYR A 138 -12.73 -8.54 3.91
CA TYR A 138 -13.75 -8.17 2.92
C TYR A 138 -13.96 -9.32 1.92
N MET A 139 -15.22 -9.70 1.70
CA MET A 139 -15.62 -10.85 0.83
C MET A 139 -14.87 -12.16 1.16
N ARG A 140 -14.39 -12.34 2.40
CA ARG A 140 -13.54 -13.44 2.90
C ARG A 140 -12.12 -13.44 2.31
N GLY A 141 -11.63 -12.29 1.91
CA GLY A 141 -10.30 -12.08 1.37
C GLY A 141 -10.32 -11.61 -0.08
N ILE A 142 -9.77 -10.42 -0.32
CA ILE A 142 -9.48 -9.87 -1.64
C ILE A 142 -8.00 -9.52 -1.70
N PRO A 143 -7.37 -9.57 -2.88
CA PRO A 143 -5.94 -9.26 -2.98
C PRO A 143 -5.64 -7.82 -2.59
N PHE A 144 -4.43 -7.60 -2.07
CA PHE A 144 -3.92 -6.25 -1.83
C PHE A 144 -2.44 -6.13 -2.18
N VAL A 145 -1.98 -4.89 -2.37
CA VAL A 145 -0.58 -4.52 -2.57
C VAL A 145 -0.20 -3.41 -1.60
N GLN A 146 1.07 -3.38 -1.20
CA GLN A 146 1.63 -2.38 -0.30
C GLN A 146 2.42 -1.33 -1.09
N VAL A 147 2.22 -0.06 -0.79
CA VAL A 147 3.00 1.09 -1.28
C VAL A 147 3.43 1.92 -0.06
N PRO A 148 4.45 1.44 0.69
CA PRO A 148 4.86 2.05 1.94
C PRO A 148 5.57 3.39 1.71
N THR A 149 5.20 4.42 2.49
CA THR A 149 5.73 5.79 2.36
C THR A 149 6.51 6.29 3.57
N SER A 150 6.59 5.51 4.67
CA SER A 150 7.45 5.80 5.81
C SER A 150 8.60 4.82 5.90
N LEU A 151 9.72 5.22 6.52
CA LEU A 151 10.91 4.37 6.63
C LEU A 151 10.59 3.03 7.29
N LEU A 152 9.90 3.05 8.44
CA LEU A 152 9.53 1.81 9.15
C LEU A 152 8.66 0.90 8.27
N ALA A 153 7.73 1.47 7.50
CA ALA A 153 6.91 0.68 6.61
C ALA A 153 7.71 0.10 5.44
N GLN A 154 8.70 0.82 4.91
CA GLN A 154 9.54 0.34 3.81
C GLN A 154 10.47 -0.80 4.22
N VAL A 155 10.98 -0.78 5.47
CA VAL A 155 12.00 -1.75 5.91
C VAL A 155 11.45 -2.89 6.77
N ASP A 156 10.21 -2.78 7.27
CA ASP A 156 9.66 -3.74 8.24
C ASP A 156 8.18 -4.04 8.00
N SER A 157 7.25 -3.11 8.32
CA SER A 157 5.83 -3.45 8.48
C SER A 157 5.11 -3.85 7.19
N SER A 158 5.62 -3.48 6.01
CA SER A 158 5.02 -3.90 4.72
C SER A 158 5.36 -5.34 4.32
N VAL A 159 6.26 -6.01 5.05
CA VAL A 159 6.74 -7.35 4.74
C VAL A 159 6.35 -8.33 5.85
N GLY A 160 5.99 -9.56 5.48
CA GLY A 160 5.65 -10.61 6.46
C GLY A 160 4.16 -10.81 6.72
N GLY A 161 3.30 -9.98 6.11
CA GLY A 161 1.85 -10.19 6.07
C GLY A 161 1.12 -10.04 7.42
N LYS A 162 1.76 -9.43 8.42
CA LYS A 162 1.08 -9.08 9.67
C LYS A 162 0.19 -7.88 9.42
N VAL A 163 -1.11 -8.08 9.47
CA VAL A 163 -2.10 -7.02 9.27
C VAL A 163 -3.10 -7.04 10.42
N GLY A 164 -3.56 -5.87 10.86
CA GLY A 164 -4.45 -5.84 12.01
C GLY A 164 -4.84 -4.46 12.46
N VAL A 165 -5.66 -4.45 13.50
CA VAL A 165 -6.19 -3.25 14.15
C VAL A 165 -6.04 -3.34 15.66
N ASP A 166 -6.14 -2.19 16.30
CA ASP A 166 -6.05 -2.04 17.74
C ASP A 166 -7.41 -2.21 18.40
N LEU A 167 -7.39 -2.61 19.66
CA LEU A 167 -8.53 -2.58 20.57
C LEU A 167 -8.25 -1.61 21.73
N PRO A 168 -9.27 -1.20 22.49
CA PRO A 168 -9.05 -0.40 23.71
C PRO A 168 -8.10 -1.06 24.71
N GLN A 169 -7.99 -2.39 24.67
CA GLN A 169 -7.18 -3.18 25.59
C GLN A 169 -5.70 -3.27 25.15
N GLY A 170 -5.37 -2.93 23.90
CA GLY A 170 -4.01 -2.98 23.42
C GLY A 170 -3.89 -2.95 21.89
N LYS A 171 -2.65 -2.70 21.44
CA LYS A 171 -2.33 -2.62 20.02
C LYS A 171 -2.22 -4.00 19.38
N ASN A 172 -2.61 -4.08 18.09
CA ASN A 172 -2.41 -5.25 17.24
C ASN A 172 -3.06 -6.56 17.77
N LEU A 173 -4.15 -6.46 18.54
CA LEU A 173 -4.79 -7.63 19.14
C LEU A 173 -5.74 -8.37 18.17
N VAL A 174 -6.21 -7.70 17.14
CA VAL A 174 -7.11 -8.30 16.13
C VAL A 174 -6.46 -8.15 14.76
N GLY A 175 -6.29 -9.25 14.05
CA GLY A 175 -5.62 -9.23 12.76
C GLY A 175 -5.57 -10.59 12.08
N ALA A 176 -4.80 -10.64 11.02
CA ALA A 176 -4.56 -11.84 10.22
C ALA A 176 -3.10 -11.88 9.76
N PHE A 177 -2.64 -13.08 9.40
CA PHE A 177 -1.48 -13.24 8.52
C PHE A 177 -1.99 -13.25 7.09
N TYR A 178 -1.81 -12.16 6.37
CA TYR A 178 -2.32 -11.97 5.02
C TYR A 178 -1.26 -11.34 4.13
N GLN A 179 -0.68 -12.13 3.23
CA GLN A 179 0.43 -11.68 2.41
C GLN A 179 -0.02 -10.72 1.31
N PRO A 180 0.70 -9.60 1.09
CA PRO A 180 0.46 -8.75 -0.08
C PRO A 180 0.84 -9.49 -1.36
N LYS A 181 0.25 -9.13 -2.49
CA LYS A 181 0.63 -9.63 -3.81
C LYS A 181 1.93 -9.02 -4.32
N ALA A 182 2.28 -7.84 -3.84
CA ALA A 182 3.57 -7.18 -4.04
C ALA A 182 3.74 -6.04 -3.04
N VAL A 183 4.99 -5.61 -2.83
CA VAL A 183 5.35 -4.38 -2.12
C VAL A 183 6.11 -3.48 -3.08
N PHE A 184 5.67 -2.23 -3.22
CA PHE A 184 6.24 -1.22 -4.10
C PHE A 184 6.85 -0.08 -3.30
N ILE A 185 8.17 -0.05 -3.20
CA ILE A 185 8.94 0.89 -2.38
C ILE A 185 9.56 1.96 -3.26
N ASP A 186 9.12 3.21 -3.09
CA ASP A 186 9.78 4.37 -3.69
C ASP A 186 10.54 5.14 -2.60
N PRO A 187 11.89 5.09 -2.59
CA PRO A 187 12.69 5.80 -1.58
C PRO A 187 12.49 7.32 -1.61
N ASN A 188 12.04 7.90 -2.75
CA ASN A 188 11.76 9.33 -2.84
C ASN A 188 10.62 9.77 -1.90
N SER A 189 9.72 8.85 -1.52
CA SER A 189 8.68 9.17 -0.55
C SER A 189 9.22 9.54 0.84
N LEU A 190 10.47 9.17 1.15
CA LEU A 190 11.12 9.53 2.40
C LEU A 190 11.60 10.99 2.44
N GLN A 191 11.72 11.68 1.30
CA GLN A 191 12.20 13.06 1.23
C GLN A 191 11.24 14.07 1.89
N THR A 192 9.99 13.70 2.11
CA THR A 192 8.98 14.52 2.79
C THR A 192 8.93 14.30 4.30
N LEU A 193 9.72 13.35 4.83
CA LEU A 193 9.82 13.09 6.25
C LEU A 193 10.78 14.10 6.90
N SER A 194 10.50 14.45 8.17
CA SER A 194 11.42 15.30 8.94
C SER A 194 12.73 14.57 9.25
N ASP A 195 13.83 15.29 9.18
CA ASP A 195 15.13 14.83 9.69
C ASP A 195 15.03 14.61 11.21
N ARG A 196 15.03 13.37 11.65
CA ARG A 196 15.07 12.97 13.07
C ARG A 196 16.15 11.94 13.28
#